data_fd8ecee0ccfb7a5ab65aee0be6221890
#
_entry.id   fd8ecee0ccfb7a5ab65aee0be6221890
#
_cell.length_a   1.000
_cell.length_b   1.000
_cell.length_c   1.000
_cell.angle_alpha   90.00
_cell.angle_beta   90.00
_cell.angle_gamma   90.00
#
_symmetry.space_group_name_H-M   'P 1'
#
loop_
_entity.id
_entity.type
_entity.pdbx_description
1 polymer ?
#
loop_
_entity_poly.entity_id
_entity_poly.type
_entity_poly.pdbx_seq_one_letter_code
_entity_poly.pdbx_strand_id
1 'polypeptide(L)'
;MENTFILNRTRTEPKNGGKLLEVRNLKTHFPIKAGLMQKVVGYVRAVDGISFSIDYGKTLGLVGESGCGKTTVGKTILRLTPKTDGDVIFDGVDIYALDHKDLRAMRPKMQLIFQDPYSSLSPRLPVSEIIGEAVKEHGLVENRHMDDYLDHVMKNCASSTST
;
A
#
# COMPACT_ATOMS: atom_id res chain seq x y z
N MET A 1 -33.08 5.74 11.87
CA MET A 1 -32.74 4.85 10.78
C MET A 1 -31.23 4.86 10.68
N GLU A 2 -30.57 3.79 11.13
CA GLU A 2 -29.11 3.66 11.05
C GLU A 2 -28.73 3.49 9.60
N ASN A 3 -28.10 4.51 9.01
CA ASN A 3 -27.45 4.39 7.70
C ASN A 3 -26.19 3.52 7.88
N THR A 4 -26.39 2.21 7.80
CA THR A 4 -25.28 1.26 7.75
C THR A 4 -24.69 1.35 6.34
N PHE A 5 -23.65 2.16 6.17
CA PHE A 5 -22.78 2.06 5.00
C PHE A 5 -22.10 0.69 5.06
N ILE A 6 -22.62 -0.26 4.30
CA ILE A 6 -21.97 -1.54 4.09
C ILE A 6 -20.78 -1.27 3.19
N LEU A 7 -19.67 -0.81 3.81
CA LEU A 7 -18.35 -1.03 3.22
C LEU A 7 -18.27 -2.55 3.06
N ASN A 8 -18.23 -3.01 1.83
CA ASN A 8 -18.09 -4.42 1.50
C ASN A 8 -16.71 -4.89 2.01
N ARG A 9 -16.56 -4.95 3.35
CA ARG A 9 -15.46 -5.64 4.01
C ARG A 9 -15.72 -7.11 3.78
N THR A 10 -15.46 -7.58 2.58
CA THR A 10 -15.18 -8.99 2.37
C THR A 10 -13.94 -9.30 3.21
N ARG A 11 -14.21 -9.70 4.45
CA ARG A 11 -13.25 -10.40 5.28
C ARG A 11 -12.98 -11.70 4.52
N THR A 12 -12.02 -11.65 3.61
CA THR A 12 -11.61 -12.84 2.87
C THR A 12 -11.05 -13.80 3.92
N GLU A 13 -11.76 -14.91 4.11
CA GLU A 13 -11.25 -16.05 4.86
C GLU A 13 -9.87 -16.41 4.29
N PRO A 14 -8.89 -16.77 5.12
CA PRO A 14 -7.53 -17.05 4.68
C PRO A 14 -7.53 -18.18 3.64
N LYS A 15 -7.14 -17.87 2.41
CA LYS A 15 -7.08 -18.85 1.32
C LYS A 15 -5.89 -19.79 1.41
N ASN A 16 -4.84 -19.43 2.17
CA ASN A 16 -3.58 -20.19 2.27
C ASN A 16 -3.05 -20.21 3.71
N GLY A 17 -3.43 -21.22 4.49
CA GLY A 17 -2.77 -21.51 5.78
C GLY A 17 -2.62 -20.33 6.76
N GLY A 18 -3.45 -19.30 6.64
CA GLY A 18 -3.45 -18.15 7.53
C GLY A 18 -2.48 -17.01 7.15
N LYS A 19 -1.70 -17.09 6.09
CA LYS A 19 -0.76 -16.04 5.66
C LYS A 19 -1.44 -15.00 4.79
N LEU A 20 -1.39 -13.73 5.23
CA LEU A 20 -1.83 -12.57 4.45
C LEU A 20 -0.76 -12.11 3.47
N LEU A 21 0.49 -12.04 3.93
CA LEU A 21 1.63 -11.62 3.12
C LEU A 21 2.77 -12.63 3.26
N GLU A 22 3.37 -13.01 2.15
CA GLU A 22 4.59 -13.80 2.12
C GLU A 22 5.59 -13.15 1.18
N VAL A 23 6.77 -12.86 1.70
CA VAL A 23 7.90 -12.30 0.97
C VAL A 23 9.02 -13.32 0.96
N ARG A 24 9.52 -13.68 -0.23
CA ARG A 24 10.56 -14.69 -0.42
C ARG A 24 11.74 -14.11 -1.16
N ASN A 25 12.91 -14.09 -0.54
CA ASN A 25 14.19 -13.69 -1.13
C ASN A 25 14.11 -12.37 -1.92
N LEU A 26 13.35 -11.39 -1.39
CA LEU A 26 13.11 -10.13 -2.07
C LEU A 26 14.38 -9.32 -2.22
N LYS A 27 14.67 -8.88 -3.46
CA LYS A 27 15.77 -8.01 -3.79
C LYS A 27 15.29 -6.77 -4.53
N THR A 28 15.85 -5.62 -4.16
CA THR A 28 15.60 -4.34 -4.83
C THR A 28 16.91 -3.60 -4.95
N HIS A 29 17.45 -3.57 -6.15
CA HIS A 29 18.72 -2.96 -6.50
C HIS A 29 18.49 -1.79 -7.43
N PHE A 30 19.07 -0.63 -7.11
CA PHE A 30 18.99 0.56 -7.94
C PHE A 30 20.26 0.71 -8.78
N PRO A 31 20.16 0.83 -10.11
CA PRO A 31 21.33 0.98 -10.95
C PRO A 31 21.99 2.36 -10.74
N ILE A 32 23.31 2.37 -10.56
CA ILE A 32 24.13 3.58 -10.59
C ILE A 32 24.54 3.81 -12.04
N LYS A 33 24.12 4.93 -12.60
CA LYS A 33 24.44 5.33 -13.98
C LYS A 33 25.51 6.40 -13.96
N ALA A 34 26.51 6.31 -14.84
CA ALA A 34 27.58 7.28 -14.96
C ALA A 34 27.94 7.58 -16.43
N GLY A 35 28.59 8.75 -16.62
CA GLY A 35 29.01 9.23 -17.93
C GLY A 35 27.88 9.81 -18.78
N LEU A 36 28.25 10.45 -19.92
CA LEU A 36 27.31 11.10 -20.82
C LEU A 36 26.29 10.13 -21.44
N MET A 37 26.67 8.86 -21.60
CA MET A 37 25.83 7.79 -22.15
C MET A 37 25.01 7.04 -21.09
N GLN A 38 24.96 7.51 -19.82
CA GLN A 38 24.16 6.90 -18.73
C GLN A 38 24.38 5.38 -18.58
N LYS A 39 25.61 4.90 -18.76
CA LYS A 39 25.95 3.48 -18.61
C LYS A 39 25.84 3.06 -17.14
N VAL A 40 25.27 1.87 -16.88
CA VAL A 40 25.23 1.27 -15.53
C VAL A 40 26.64 0.87 -15.13
N VAL A 41 27.15 1.46 -14.05
CA VAL A 41 28.49 1.21 -13.51
C VAL A 41 28.46 0.43 -12.17
N GLY A 42 27.28 0.24 -11.59
CA GLY A 42 27.10 -0.49 -10.33
C GLY A 42 25.65 -0.48 -9.89
N TYR A 43 25.39 -1.05 -8.69
CA TYR A 43 24.06 -1.10 -8.08
C TYR A 43 24.12 -0.76 -6.59
N VAL A 44 23.16 0.04 -6.14
CA VAL A 44 22.86 0.18 -4.72
C VAL A 44 21.90 -0.93 -4.33
N ARG A 45 22.32 -1.85 -3.48
CA ARG A 45 21.52 -2.98 -2.98
C ARG A 45 20.70 -2.52 -1.77
N ALA A 46 19.59 -1.85 -2.03
CA ALA A 46 18.74 -1.31 -0.97
C ALA A 46 18.00 -2.41 -0.18
N VAL A 47 17.64 -3.49 -0.85
CA VAL A 47 17.10 -4.73 -0.27
C VAL A 47 17.82 -5.89 -0.93
N ASP A 48 18.38 -6.81 -0.14
CA ASP A 48 19.20 -7.90 -0.68
C ASP A 48 18.89 -9.24 -0.01
N GLY A 49 17.81 -9.89 -0.46
CA GLY A 49 17.47 -11.27 -0.11
C GLY A 49 16.70 -11.43 1.20
N ILE A 50 15.76 -10.54 1.52
CA ILE A 50 14.92 -10.69 2.72
C ILE A 50 13.73 -11.63 2.50
N SER A 51 13.37 -12.37 3.56
CA SER A 51 12.21 -13.25 3.57
C SER A 51 11.48 -13.14 4.89
N PHE A 52 10.16 -13.02 4.86
CA PHE A 52 9.28 -13.01 6.03
C PHE A 52 7.83 -13.28 5.61
N SER A 53 6.97 -13.51 6.60
CA SER A 53 5.53 -13.63 6.37
C SER A 53 4.74 -12.93 7.46
N ILE A 54 3.52 -12.51 7.12
CA ILE A 54 2.54 -11.91 8.05
C ILE A 54 1.26 -12.71 7.94
N ASP A 55 0.79 -13.25 9.05
CA ASP A 55 -0.49 -13.94 9.13
C ASP A 55 -1.65 -12.95 9.19
N TYR A 56 -2.86 -13.41 8.86
CA TYR A 56 -4.07 -12.58 9.00
C TYR A 56 -4.23 -12.07 10.43
N GLY A 57 -4.53 -10.77 10.56
CA GLY A 57 -4.74 -10.11 11.85
C GLY A 57 -3.48 -9.92 12.70
N LYS A 58 -2.30 -10.20 12.14
CA LYS A 58 -1.01 -9.98 12.83
C LYS A 58 -0.32 -8.73 12.31
N THR A 59 0.56 -8.18 13.14
CA THR A 59 1.42 -7.04 12.83
C THR A 59 2.87 -7.49 12.86
N LEU A 60 3.65 -7.07 11.87
CA LEU A 60 5.11 -7.27 11.82
C LEU A 60 5.82 -5.92 11.94
N GLY A 61 6.71 -5.77 12.93
CA GLY A 61 7.58 -4.63 13.06
C GLY A 61 8.87 -4.82 12.25
N LEU A 62 9.15 -3.89 11.31
CA LEU A 62 10.41 -3.84 10.58
C LEU A 62 11.30 -2.76 11.18
N VAL A 63 12.36 -3.17 11.89
CA VAL A 63 13.28 -2.27 12.60
C VAL A 63 14.66 -2.24 11.93
N GLY A 64 15.38 -1.16 12.12
CA GLY A 64 16.73 -0.97 11.58
C GLY A 64 17.09 0.52 11.51
N GLU A 65 18.35 0.82 11.22
CA GLU A 65 18.87 2.18 11.11
C GLU A 65 18.23 3.00 9.99
N SER A 66 18.39 4.33 10.04
CA SER A 66 17.94 5.19 8.93
C SER A 66 18.71 4.82 7.66
N GLY A 67 17.99 4.72 6.54
CA GLY A 67 18.59 4.36 5.24
C GLY A 67 18.80 2.86 4.99
N CYS A 68 18.53 1.96 5.95
CA CYS A 68 18.75 0.52 5.78
C CYS A 68 17.74 -0.20 4.85
N GLY A 69 16.87 0.53 4.14
CA GLY A 69 15.98 -0.05 3.14
C GLY A 69 14.54 -0.34 3.58
N LYS A 70 14.12 -0.04 4.83
CA LYS A 70 12.74 -0.31 5.32
C LYS A 70 11.65 0.26 4.41
N THR A 71 11.77 1.52 4.03
CA THR A 71 10.83 2.17 3.12
C THR A 71 10.85 1.54 1.73
N THR A 72 12.02 1.11 1.27
CA THR A 72 12.17 0.40 -0.02
C THR A 72 11.44 -0.94 0.03
N VAL A 73 11.54 -1.70 1.11
CA VAL A 73 10.79 -2.95 1.31
C VAL A 73 9.29 -2.71 1.16
N GLY A 74 8.73 -1.74 1.92
CA GLY A 74 7.30 -1.42 1.83
C GLY A 74 6.85 -1.00 0.43
N LYS A 75 7.62 -0.11 -0.22
CA LYS A 75 7.32 0.33 -1.60
C LYS A 75 7.43 -0.82 -2.62
N THR A 76 8.37 -1.73 -2.44
CA THR A 76 8.54 -2.89 -3.33
C THR A 76 7.39 -3.88 -3.14
N ILE A 77 6.99 -4.18 -1.89
CA ILE A 77 5.84 -5.04 -1.60
C ILE A 77 4.57 -4.50 -2.29
N LEU A 78 4.36 -3.19 -2.26
CA LEU A 78 3.22 -2.55 -2.93
C LEU A 78 3.42 -2.33 -4.43
N ARG A 79 4.51 -2.81 -5.01
CA ARG A 79 4.83 -2.61 -6.43
C ARG A 79 4.82 -1.12 -6.84
N LEU A 80 5.22 -0.24 -5.91
CA LEU A 80 5.52 1.19 -6.17
C LEU A 80 6.96 1.38 -6.61
N THR A 81 7.83 0.42 -6.26
CA THR A 81 9.20 0.28 -6.73
C THR A 81 9.37 -1.11 -7.32
N PRO A 82 9.98 -1.27 -8.50
CA PRO A 82 10.17 -2.59 -9.10
C PRO A 82 11.12 -3.44 -8.23
N LYS A 83 10.84 -4.72 -8.12
CA LYS A 83 11.78 -5.69 -7.55
C LYS A 83 12.87 -6.03 -8.57
N THR A 84 14.04 -6.42 -8.07
CA THR A 84 15.10 -7.03 -8.89
C THR A 84 14.91 -8.54 -8.98
N ASP A 85 14.51 -9.17 -7.85
CA ASP A 85 14.35 -10.61 -7.73
C ASP A 85 13.46 -10.96 -6.52
N GLY A 86 13.08 -12.23 -6.37
CA GLY A 86 12.26 -12.75 -5.28
C GLY A 86 10.76 -12.67 -5.54
N ASP A 87 9.94 -13.12 -4.59
CA ASP A 87 8.50 -13.19 -4.72
C ASP A 87 7.80 -12.39 -3.63
N VAL A 88 6.64 -11.82 -3.99
CA VAL A 88 5.74 -11.14 -3.07
C VAL A 88 4.33 -11.66 -3.31
N ILE A 89 3.83 -12.44 -2.35
CA ILE A 89 2.53 -13.11 -2.41
C ILE A 89 1.62 -12.45 -1.38
N PHE A 90 0.52 -11.86 -1.84
CA PHE A 90 -0.49 -11.24 -1.00
C PHE A 90 -1.82 -11.96 -1.16
N ASP A 91 -2.40 -12.46 -0.06
CA ASP A 91 -3.65 -13.26 -0.05
C ASP A 91 -3.60 -14.42 -1.06
N GLY A 92 -2.44 -15.11 -1.16
CA GLY A 92 -2.22 -16.22 -2.08
C GLY A 92 -1.98 -15.83 -3.54
N VAL A 93 -1.89 -14.53 -3.85
CA VAL A 93 -1.69 -14.01 -5.22
C VAL A 93 -0.30 -13.38 -5.34
N ASP A 94 0.51 -13.81 -6.31
CA ASP A 94 1.75 -13.10 -6.66
C ASP A 94 1.42 -11.75 -7.30
N ILE A 95 1.69 -10.68 -6.56
CA ILE A 95 1.36 -9.32 -7.01
C ILE A 95 2.20 -8.84 -8.20
N TYR A 96 3.33 -9.49 -8.48
CA TYR A 96 4.16 -9.18 -9.64
C TYR A 96 3.73 -9.91 -10.91
N ALA A 97 2.95 -10.97 -10.78
CA ALA A 97 2.32 -11.67 -11.91
C ALA A 97 1.06 -10.95 -12.43
N LEU A 98 0.47 -10.04 -11.63
CA LEU A 98 -0.74 -9.32 -12.00
C LEU A 98 -0.49 -8.33 -13.14
N ASP A 99 -1.43 -8.20 -14.05
CA ASP A 99 -1.48 -7.10 -15.00
C ASP A 99 -1.88 -5.77 -14.33
N HIS A 100 -1.94 -4.68 -15.10
CA HIS A 100 -2.29 -3.37 -14.55
C HIS A 100 -3.72 -3.29 -14.01
N LYS A 101 -4.67 -3.98 -14.65
CA LYS A 101 -6.09 -3.98 -14.28
C LYS A 101 -6.28 -4.73 -12.95
N ASP A 102 -5.70 -5.90 -12.83
CA ASP A 102 -5.82 -6.74 -11.65
C ASP A 102 -5.06 -6.14 -10.46
N LEU A 103 -3.89 -5.54 -10.69
CA LEU A 103 -3.17 -4.80 -9.67
C LEU A 103 -3.98 -3.60 -9.16
N ARG A 104 -4.68 -2.86 -10.05
CA ARG A 104 -5.57 -1.76 -9.64
C ARG A 104 -6.71 -2.25 -8.76
N ALA A 105 -7.31 -3.40 -9.07
CA ALA A 105 -8.33 -4.03 -8.25
C ALA A 105 -7.82 -4.48 -6.86
N MET A 106 -6.52 -4.75 -6.72
CA MET A 106 -5.89 -5.09 -5.44
C MET A 106 -5.55 -3.87 -4.57
N ARG A 107 -5.40 -2.66 -5.14
CA ARG A 107 -5.01 -1.43 -4.42
C ARG A 107 -5.85 -1.11 -3.18
N PRO A 108 -7.20 -1.26 -3.18
CA PRO A 108 -8.01 -1.03 -1.98
C PRO A 108 -7.65 -1.93 -0.79
N LYS A 109 -7.06 -3.11 -1.06
CA LYS A 109 -6.65 -4.08 -0.04
C LYS A 109 -5.21 -3.86 0.46
N MET A 110 -4.42 -3.05 -0.26
CA MET A 110 -2.98 -2.85 -0.03
C MET A 110 -2.69 -1.34 0.01
N GLN A 111 -2.66 -0.76 1.20
CA GLN A 111 -2.47 0.68 1.37
C GLN A 111 -1.16 0.99 2.09
N LEU A 112 -0.60 2.16 1.83
CA LEU A 112 0.61 2.69 2.46
C LEU A 112 0.28 4.02 3.15
N ILE A 113 0.62 4.11 4.44
CA ILE A 113 0.63 5.39 5.14
C ILE A 113 2.08 5.90 5.10
N PHE A 114 2.29 7.06 4.50
CA PHE A 114 3.62 7.68 4.42
C PHE A 114 4.02 8.27 5.77
N GLN A 115 5.33 8.32 6.02
CA GLN A 115 5.91 8.87 7.25
C GLN A 115 5.57 10.37 7.42
N ASP A 116 5.52 11.09 6.32
CA ASP A 116 5.04 12.47 6.26
C ASP A 116 3.76 12.53 5.41
N PRO A 117 2.57 12.43 6.02
CA PRO A 117 1.31 12.47 5.30
C PRO A 117 1.03 13.87 4.69
N TYR A 118 1.54 14.94 5.29
CA TYR A 118 1.27 16.31 4.80
C TYR A 118 1.93 16.58 3.45
N SER A 119 3.12 16.09 3.21
CA SER A 119 3.79 16.23 1.91
C SER A 119 3.09 15.46 0.78
N SER A 120 2.25 14.49 1.13
CA SER A 120 1.50 13.66 0.18
C SER A 120 0.14 14.25 -0.19
N LEU A 121 -0.32 15.26 0.55
CA LEU A 121 -1.61 15.92 0.33
C LEU A 121 -1.42 17.21 -0.48
N SER A 122 -2.25 17.40 -1.51
CA SER A 122 -2.24 18.66 -2.25
C SER A 122 -2.88 19.77 -1.42
N PRO A 123 -2.14 20.86 -1.08
CA PRO A 123 -2.71 21.97 -0.30
C PRO A 123 -3.76 22.78 -1.08
N ARG A 124 -3.97 22.47 -2.36
CA ARG A 124 -4.92 23.15 -3.24
C ARG A 124 -6.26 22.43 -3.33
N LEU A 125 -6.34 21.19 -2.84
CA LEU A 125 -7.56 20.40 -2.88
C LEU A 125 -8.34 20.53 -1.57
N PRO A 126 -9.68 20.61 -1.63
CA PRO A 126 -10.54 20.50 -0.46
C PRO A 126 -10.34 19.14 0.24
N VAL A 127 -10.52 19.10 1.56
CA VAL A 127 -10.41 17.86 2.35
C VAL A 127 -11.39 16.80 1.84
N SER A 128 -12.58 17.18 1.44
CA SER A 128 -13.59 16.29 0.86
C SER A 128 -13.11 15.62 -0.43
N GLU A 129 -12.38 16.35 -1.29
CA GLU A 129 -11.79 15.76 -2.50
C GLU A 129 -10.67 14.79 -2.17
N ILE A 130 -9.78 15.15 -1.23
CA ILE A 130 -8.67 14.29 -0.80
C ILE A 130 -9.19 12.96 -0.24
N ILE A 131 -10.21 13.00 0.63
CA ILE A 131 -10.82 11.80 1.20
C ILE A 131 -11.61 11.02 0.13
N GLY A 132 -12.34 11.74 -0.73
CA GLY A 132 -13.25 11.15 -1.71
C GLY A 132 -12.55 10.57 -2.94
N GLU A 133 -11.32 11.00 -3.27
CA GLU A 133 -10.63 10.60 -4.49
C GLU A 133 -10.48 9.06 -4.63
N ALA A 134 -9.91 8.42 -3.62
CA ALA A 134 -9.74 6.97 -3.62
C ALA A 134 -11.07 6.20 -3.65
N VAL A 135 -12.09 6.74 -2.98
CA VAL A 135 -13.42 6.14 -2.92
C VAL A 135 -14.10 6.19 -4.28
N LYS A 136 -14.01 7.32 -4.98
CA LYS A 136 -14.53 7.50 -6.35
C LYS A 136 -13.77 6.62 -7.35
N GLU A 137 -12.44 6.64 -7.27
CA GLU A 137 -11.56 5.90 -8.18
C GLU A 137 -11.80 4.39 -8.16
N HIS A 138 -12.09 3.85 -6.99
CA HIS A 138 -12.36 2.42 -6.80
C HIS A 138 -13.84 2.06 -6.77
N GLY A 139 -14.75 3.03 -6.94
CA GLY A 139 -16.20 2.80 -6.93
C GLY A 139 -16.71 2.18 -5.63
N LEU A 140 -16.13 2.56 -4.48
CA LEU A 140 -16.45 1.95 -3.19
C LEU A 140 -17.80 2.44 -2.62
N VAL A 141 -18.23 3.61 -3.06
CA VAL A 141 -19.51 4.23 -2.67
C VAL A 141 -20.16 4.82 -3.90
N GLU A 142 -21.48 4.67 -4.05
CA GLU A 142 -22.24 5.30 -5.14
C GLU A 142 -22.21 6.82 -4.99
N ASN A 143 -22.11 7.56 -6.10
CA ASN A 143 -22.01 9.01 -6.11
C ASN A 143 -23.09 9.73 -5.31
N ARG A 144 -24.31 9.20 -5.29
CA ARG A 144 -25.44 9.78 -4.52
C ARG A 144 -25.26 9.70 -3.00
N HIS A 145 -24.36 8.86 -2.49
CA HIS A 145 -24.08 8.68 -1.06
C HIS A 145 -22.71 9.21 -0.66
N MET A 146 -22.02 9.89 -1.57
CA MET A 146 -20.65 10.37 -1.32
C MET A 146 -20.59 11.39 -0.20
N ASP A 147 -21.52 12.36 -0.17
CA ASP A 147 -21.53 13.41 0.85
C ASP A 147 -21.80 12.82 2.25
N ASP A 148 -22.76 11.90 2.35
CA ASP A 148 -23.06 11.20 3.61
C ASP A 148 -21.86 10.39 4.09
N TYR A 149 -21.14 9.73 3.16
CA TYR A 149 -19.93 8.98 3.47
C TYR A 149 -18.81 9.88 3.99
N LEU A 150 -18.56 11.00 3.32
CA LEU A 150 -17.54 11.99 3.70
C LEU A 150 -17.84 12.56 5.09
N ASP A 151 -19.10 12.95 5.34
CA ASP A 151 -19.55 13.41 6.64
C ASP A 151 -19.33 12.38 7.75
N HIS A 152 -19.63 11.11 7.47
CA HIS A 152 -19.41 10.01 8.40
C HIS A 152 -17.92 9.81 8.73
N VAL A 153 -17.05 9.81 7.72
CA VAL A 153 -15.59 9.68 7.91
C VAL A 153 -15.03 10.84 8.70
N MET A 154 -15.39 12.07 8.34
CA MET A 154 -14.91 13.28 9.05
C MET A 154 -15.36 13.32 10.51
N LYS A 155 -16.60 12.94 10.81
CA LYS A 155 -17.12 12.87 12.19
C LYS A 155 -16.37 11.80 13.01
N ASN A 156 -16.09 10.63 12.44
CA ASN A 156 -15.34 9.59 13.12
C ASN A 156 -13.88 9.97 13.42
N CYS A 157 -13.24 10.70 12.49
CA CYS A 157 -11.90 11.22 12.73
C CYS A 157 -11.86 12.31 13.80
N ALA A 158 -12.86 13.21 13.83
CA ALA A 158 -12.95 14.27 14.83
C ALA A 158 -13.28 13.76 16.24
N SER A 159 -14.10 12.73 16.36
CA SER A 159 -14.46 12.13 17.67
C SER A 159 -13.30 11.36 18.32
N SER A 160 -12.30 10.91 17.56
CA SER A 160 -11.12 10.22 18.08
C SER A 160 -10.04 11.16 18.66
N THR A 161 -10.18 12.47 18.49
CA THR A 161 -9.23 13.50 19.00
C THR A 161 -9.61 14.09 20.36
N SER A 162 -10.73 13.65 20.97
CA SER A 162 -11.26 14.16 22.23
C SER A 162 -11.03 13.26 23.45
N THR A 163 -9.91 12.47 23.45
CA THR A 163 -9.47 11.69 24.63
C THR A 163 -8.09 12.10 25.07
#